data_67e5d7d782015974ba819868450c105f
#
_entry.id   67e5d7d782015974ba819868450c105f
#
_cell.length_a   1.000
_cell.length_b   1.000
_cell.length_c   1.000
_cell.angle_alpha   90.00
_cell.angle_beta   90.00
_cell.angle_gamma   90.00
#
_symmetry.space_group_name_H-M   'P 1'
#
loop_
_entity.id
_entity.type
_entity.pdbx_description
1 polymer ?
#
loop_
_entity_poly.entity_id
_entity_poly.type
_entity_poly.pdbx_seq_one_letter_code
_entity_poly.pdbx_strand_id
1 'polypeptide(L)'
;MKKNSLLSSILNKIQHVSIAMALLDAAIIAVSYFFALMIRFDFHYSWIDRYYTTGYASVIIWYILIDVIMLHMFHLYQSVWKFAGAYELLRSVYAWIFAQIGVVIVYFITRIQMPVSFYIIGGLMSFGFTTMVRFMYRALSVFKDYGVSDDAIVERVMVVGAGAAGREIIQEYMHSTSLKAKVFCVVDDDARFVKKYINGVPIEGTREDIPDLANKYDINKIILAIPSAPKRVQKEILEVCSSTSCRVQTILVYINY
;
A
#
# COMPACT_ATOMS: atom_id res chain seq x y z
N MET A 1 -13.90 11.85 30.23
CA MET A 1 -14.16 12.87 29.20
C MET A 1 -13.08 13.01 28.11
N LYS A 2 -11.78 12.81 28.34
CA LYS A 2 -10.71 12.93 27.32
C LYS A 2 -10.72 11.86 26.18
N LYS A 3 -11.26 10.67 26.41
CA LYS A 3 -11.27 9.57 25.43
C LYS A 3 -12.24 9.83 24.25
N ASN A 4 -13.34 10.56 24.48
CA ASN A 4 -14.32 10.88 23.44
C ASN A 4 -13.86 12.01 22.50
N SER A 5 -13.00 12.93 22.98
CA SER A 5 -12.49 14.01 22.15
C SER A 5 -11.39 13.55 21.17
N LEU A 6 -10.59 12.57 21.56
CA LEU A 6 -9.60 11.94 20.67
C LEU A 6 -10.28 11.10 19.57
N LEU A 7 -11.31 10.34 19.93
CA LEU A 7 -12.09 9.56 18.96
C LEU A 7 -12.81 10.47 17.94
N SER A 8 -13.42 11.56 18.38
CA SER A 8 -14.08 12.53 17.49
C SER A 8 -13.08 13.24 16.57
N SER A 9 -11.89 13.58 17.06
CA SER A 9 -10.82 14.18 16.24
C SER A 9 -10.30 13.21 15.19
N ILE A 10 -10.11 11.92 15.52
CA ILE A 10 -9.67 10.89 14.57
C ILE A 10 -10.76 10.62 13.54
N LEU A 11 -12.03 10.51 13.95
CA LEU A 11 -13.16 10.30 13.05
C LEU A 11 -13.32 11.48 12.07
N ASN A 12 -13.23 12.72 12.55
CA ASN A 12 -13.24 13.90 11.69
C ASN A 12 -12.09 13.89 10.67
N LYS A 13 -10.88 13.53 11.10
CA LYS A 13 -9.71 13.48 10.21
C LYS A 13 -9.86 12.41 9.11
N ILE A 14 -10.40 11.24 9.45
CA ILE A 14 -10.70 10.15 8.48
C ILE A 14 -11.78 10.60 7.50
N GLN A 15 -12.82 11.27 7.97
CA GLN A 15 -13.91 11.76 7.13
C GLN A 15 -13.44 12.85 6.15
N HIS A 16 -12.58 13.76 6.57
CA HIS A 16 -12.00 14.79 5.70
C HIS A 16 -11.09 14.19 4.60
N VAL A 17 -10.29 13.18 4.93
CA VAL A 17 -9.44 12.48 3.93
C VAL A 17 -10.32 11.76 2.91
N SER A 18 -11.40 11.13 3.33
CA SER A 18 -12.34 10.44 2.44
C SER A 18 -13.02 11.41 1.45
N ILE A 19 -13.43 12.58 1.90
CA ILE A 19 -14.05 13.61 1.05
C ILE A 19 -13.02 14.17 0.06
N ALA A 20 -11.80 14.46 0.49
CA ALA A 20 -10.75 14.97 -0.39
C ALA A 20 -10.41 13.96 -1.50
N MET A 21 -10.37 12.66 -1.17
CA MET A 21 -10.16 11.59 -2.15
C MET A 21 -11.32 11.51 -3.13
N ALA A 22 -12.57 11.63 -2.69
CA ALA A 22 -13.73 11.61 -3.58
C ALA A 22 -13.74 12.81 -4.55
N LEU A 23 -13.34 14.00 -4.10
CA LEU A 23 -13.19 15.17 -4.95
C LEU A 23 -12.05 14.99 -5.97
N LEU A 24 -10.95 14.39 -5.57
CA LEU A 24 -9.84 14.07 -6.47
C LEU A 24 -10.27 13.06 -7.54
N ASP A 25 -10.97 11.99 -7.14
CA ASP A 25 -11.51 11.01 -8.08
C ASP A 25 -12.49 11.66 -9.06
N ALA A 26 -13.38 12.53 -8.59
CA ALA A 26 -14.30 13.26 -9.45
C ALA A 26 -13.55 14.10 -10.51
N ALA A 27 -12.48 14.78 -10.11
CA ALA A 27 -11.65 15.55 -11.03
C ALA A 27 -10.93 14.64 -12.04
N ILE A 28 -10.36 13.51 -11.57
CA ILE A 28 -9.69 12.53 -12.45
C ILE A 28 -10.66 11.96 -13.47
N ILE A 29 -11.89 11.60 -13.08
CA ILE A 29 -12.90 11.06 -13.97
C ILE A 29 -13.27 12.10 -15.03
N ALA A 30 -13.56 13.34 -14.62
CA ALA A 30 -13.87 14.43 -15.55
C ALA A 30 -12.74 14.63 -16.58
N VAL A 31 -11.50 14.74 -16.11
CA VAL A 31 -10.33 14.93 -16.95
C VAL A 31 -10.11 13.73 -17.88
N SER A 32 -10.29 12.51 -17.42
CA SER A 32 -10.10 11.29 -18.21
C SER A 32 -11.06 11.22 -19.40
N TYR A 33 -12.33 11.47 -19.18
CA TYR A 33 -13.33 11.50 -20.27
C TYR A 33 -13.14 12.69 -21.20
N PHE A 34 -12.70 13.84 -20.70
CA PHE A 34 -12.33 14.97 -21.55
C PHE A 34 -11.12 14.64 -22.43
N PHE A 35 -10.07 14.03 -21.87
CA PHE A 35 -8.91 13.59 -22.65
C PHE A 35 -9.27 12.52 -23.68
N ALA A 36 -10.18 11.60 -23.34
CA ALA A 36 -10.68 10.62 -24.31
C ALA A 36 -11.36 11.30 -25.53
N LEU A 37 -12.09 12.40 -25.30
CA LEU A 37 -12.64 13.21 -26.38
C LEU A 37 -11.52 13.91 -27.17
N MET A 38 -10.53 14.47 -26.50
CA MET A 38 -9.38 15.10 -27.16
C MET A 38 -8.59 14.12 -28.04
N ILE A 39 -8.32 12.92 -27.53
CA ILE A 39 -7.64 11.84 -28.28
C ILE A 39 -8.44 11.47 -29.54
N ARG A 40 -9.76 11.43 -29.45
CA ARG A 40 -10.61 11.08 -30.61
C ARG A 40 -10.49 12.09 -31.75
N PHE A 41 -10.18 13.35 -31.44
CA PHE A 41 -10.06 14.44 -32.41
C PHE A 41 -8.59 14.93 -32.54
N ASP A 42 -7.61 14.03 -32.32
CA ASP A 42 -6.17 14.29 -32.47
C ASP A 42 -5.70 15.57 -31.76
N PHE A 43 -6.26 15.85 -30.57
CA PHE A 43 -6.01 17.05 -29.77
C PHE A 43 -6.35 18.39 -30.45
N HIS A 44 -7.15 18.37 -31.52
CA HIS A 44 -7.65 19.59 -32.15
C HIS A 44 -9.02 19.97 -31.60
N TYR A 45 -9.04 20.83 -30.59
CA TYR A 45 -10.29 21.28 -29.97
C TYR A 45 -11.27 21.91 -30.97
N SER A 46 -10.77 22.63 -31.97
CA SER A 46 -11.57 23.26 -33.05
C SER A 46 -12.30 22.26 -33.94
N TRP A 47 -11.89 21.01 -33.97
CA TRP A 47 -12.53 19.95 -34.76
C TRP A 47 -13.64 19.24 -34.02
N ILE A 48 -13.76 19.48 -32.69
CA ILE A 48 -14.81 18.88 -31.90
C ILE A 48 -16.13 19.62 -32.15
N ASP A 49 -17.08 18.91 -32.74
CA ASP A 49 -18.42 19.42 -32.95
C ASP A 49 -19.04 19.88 -31.61
N ARG A 50 -19.78 20.95 -31.63
CA ARG A 50 -20.52 21.49 -30.47
C ARG A 50 -21.45 20.45 -29.86
N TYR A 51 -21.96 19.52 -30.64
CA TYR A 51 -22.74 18.39 -30.17
C TYR A 51 -21.98 17.57 -29.13
N TYR A 52 -20.69 17.21 -29.36
CA TYR A 52 -19.89 16.41 -28.43
C TYR A 52 -19.47 17.19 -27.20
N THR A 53 -19.15 18.47 -27.31
CA THR A 53 -18.81 19.29 -26.14
C THR A 53 -20.01 19.50 -25.22
N THR A 54 -21.18 19.76 -25.78
CA THR A 54 -22.45 19.87 -25.03
C THR A 54 -22.87 18.51 -24.46
N GLY A 55 -22.70 17.44 -25.24
CA GLY A 55 -22.97 16.07 -24.82
C GLY A 55 -22.10 15.68 -23.63
N TYR A 56 -20.79 15.95 -23.68
CA TYR A 56 -19.88 15.73 -22.57
C TYR A 56 -20.34 16.47 -21.31
N ALA A 57 -20.64 17.77 -21.41
CA ALA A 57 -21.09 18.55 -20.26
C ALA A 57 -22.39 18.02 -19.64
N SER A 58 -23.26 17.41 -20.44
CA SER A 58 -24.53 16.85 -19.97
C SER A 58 -24.38 15.49 -19.28
N VAL A 59 -23.43 14.64 -19.70
CA VAL A 59 -23.28 13.28 -19.17
C VAL A 59 -22.23 13.16 -18.07
N ILE A 60 -21.23 14.04 -18.03
CA ILE A 60 -20.08 13.88 -17.14
C ILE A 60 -20.46 13.86 -15.66
N ILE A 61 -21.45 14.65 -15.25
CA ILE A 61 -21.90 14.67 -13.87
C ILE A 61 -22.46 13.31 -13.43
N TRP A 62 -23.16 12.62 -14.32
CA TRP A 62 -23.70 11.29 -14.06
C TRP A 62 -22.59 10.25 -13.95
N TYR A 63 -21.55 10.32 -14.80
CA TYR A 63 -20.41 9.42 -14.76
C TYR A 63 -19.62 9.59 -13.46
N ILE A 64 -19.36 10.84 -13.06
CA ILE A 64 -18.72 11.13 -11.77
C ILE A 64 -19.54 10.55 -10.61
N LEU A 65 -20.85 10.78 -10.59
CA LEU A 65 -21.70 10.28 -9.52
C LEU A 65 -21.69 8.75 -9.44
N ILE A 66 -21.81 8.08 -10.59
CA ILE A 66 -21.80 6.61 -10.65
C ILE A 66 -20.47 6.06 -10.17
N ASP A 67 -19.34 6.56 -10.71
CA ASP A 67 -18.01 6.09 -10.33
C ASP A 67 -17.73 6.31 -8.83
N VAL A 68 -18.02 7.50 -8.29
CA VAL A 68 -17.84 7.83 -6.87
C VAL A 68 -18.71 6.95 -5.98
N ILE A 69 -19.99 6.71 -6.37
CA ILE A 69 -20.89 5.82 -5.63
C ILE A 69 -20.35 4.38 -5.65
N MET A 70 -19.88 3.88 -6.79
CA MET A 70 -19.30 2.53 -6.87
C MET A 70 -18.03 2.40 -6.03
N LEU A 71 -17.12 3.36 -6.11
CA LEU A 71 -15.92 3.39 -5.27
C LEU A 71 -16.27 3.41 -3.77
N HIS A 72 -17.35 4.11 -3.40
CA HIS A 72 -17.84 4.14 -2.01
C HIS A 72 -18.46 2.80 -1.59
N MET A 73 -19.31 2.20 -2.43
CA MET A 73 -19.97 0.91 -2.16
C MET A 73 -18.95 -0.23 -1.99
N PHE A 74 -17.87 -0.22 -2.76
CA PHE A 74 -16.76 -1.18 -2.62
C PHE A 74 -15.78 -0.82 -1.50
N HIS A 75 -16.12 0.14 -0.63
CA HIS A 75 -15.34 0.56 0.55
C HIS A 75 -13.93 1.08 0.24
N LEU A 76 -13.71 1.58 -0.98
CA LEU A 76 -12.40 2.06 -1.41
C LEU A 76 -12.00 3.39 -0.74
N TYR A 77 -12.93 4.14 -0.15
CA TYR A 77 -12.66 5.32 0.67
C TYR A 77 -12.42 5.03 2.14
N GLN A 78 -12.74 3.81 2.60
CA GLN A 78 -12.57 3.40 4.00
C GLN A 78 -11.33 2.53 4.19
N SER A 79 -10.69 2.10 3.10
CA SER A 79 -9.51 1.25 3.15
C SER A 79 -8.28 2.02 3.65
N VAL A 80 -7.48 1.37 4.49
CA VAL A 80 -6.19 1.92 4.92
C VAL A 80 -5.16 1.65 3.82
N TRP A 81 -5.01 2.59 2.90
CA TRP A 81 -4.19 2.46 1.69
C TRP A 81 -2.71 2.12 1.95
N LYS A 82 -2.22 2.38 3.15
CA LYS A 82 -0.87 1.99 3.59
C LYS A 82 -0.62 0.47 3.46
N PHE A 83 -1.68 -0.35 3.61
CA PHE A 83 -1.63 -1.81 3.55
C PHE A 83 -2.32 -2.40 2.31
N ALA A 84 -2.69 -1.56 1.34
CA ALA A 84 -3.39 -2.00 0.14
C ALA A 84 -2.60 -3.11 -0.58
N GLY A 85 -3.27 -4.21 -0.87
CA GLY A 85 -2.73 -5.39 -1.53
C GLY A 85 -3.49 -5.77 -2.81
N ALA A 86 -3.32 -7.01 -3.25
CA ALA A 86 -4.03 -7.55 -4.42
C ALA A 86 -5.56 -7.51 -4.25
N TYR A 87 -6.05 -7.59 -3.02
CA TYR A 87 -7.49 -7.57 -2.72
C TYR A 87 -8.12 -6.21 -3.00
N GLU A 88 -7.44 -5.10 -2.67
CA GLU A 88 -7.91 -3.75 -2.98
C GLU A 88 -7.89 -3.48 -4.48
N LEU A 89 -6.91 -4.04 -5.20
CA LEU A 89 -6.88 -3.95 -6.65
C LEU A 89 -8.10 -4.66 -7.27
N LEU A 90 -8.42 -5.87 -6.81
CA LEU A 90 -9.61 -6.58 -7.24
C LEU A 90 -10.91 -5.80 -6.96
N ARG A 91 -11.04 -5.20 -5.79
CA ARG A 91 -12.16 -4.32 -5.45
C ARG A 91 -12.27 -3.12 -6.42
N SER A 92 -11.14 -2.51 -6.77
CA SER A 92 -11.10 -1.40 -7.73
C SER A 92 -11.58 -1.84 -9.12
N VAL A 93 -11.19 -3.04 -9.56
CA VAL A 93 -11.65 -3.65 -10.82
C VAL A 93 -13.16 -3.87 -10.80
N TYR A 94 -13.69 -4.45 -9.74
CA TYR A 94 -15.14 -4.66 -9.61
C TYR A 94 -15.90 -3.33 -9.58
N ALA A 95 -15.45 -2.36 -8.79
CA ALA A 95 -16.08 -1.04 -8.75
C ALA A 95 -16.14 -0.41 -10.15
N TRP A 96 -15.04 -0.48 -10.90
CA TRP A 96 -14.97 0.02 -12.27
C TRP A 96 -15.92 -0.72 -13.21
N ILE A 97 -15.98 -2.07 -13.17
CA ILE A 97 -16.90 -2.85 -14.02
C ILE A 97 -18.36 -2.41 -13.78
N PHE A 98 -18.77 -2.30 -12.53
CA PHE A 98 -20.12 -1.86 -12.19
C PHE A 98 -20.38 -0.40 -12.58
N ALA A 99 -19.37 0.47 -12.48
CA ALA A 99 -19.46 1.84 -12.95
C ALA A 99 -19.67 1.90 -14.47
N GLN A 100 -18.96 1.07 -15.26
CA GLN A 100 -19.16 1.01 -16.71
C GLN A 100 -20.57 0.52 -17.09
N ILE A 101 -21.15 -0.39 -16.33
CA ILE A 101 -22.57 -0.77 -16.51
C ILE A 101 -23.47 0.45 -16.29
N GLY A 102 -23.19 1.26 -15.26
CA GLY A 102 -23.91 2.51 -15.00
C GLY A 102 -23.77 3.52 -16.14
N VAL A 103 -22.58 3.66 -16.72
CA VAL A 103 -22.32 4.52 -17.90
C VAL A 103 -23.17 4.08 -19.09
N VAL A 104 -23.28 2.77 -19.34
CA VAL A 104 -24.14 2.22 -20.39
C VAL A 104 -25.62 2.54 -20.11
N ILE A 105 -26.07 2.44 -18.88
CA ILE A 105 -27.45 2.82 -18.50
C ILE A 105 -27.71 4.29 -18.78
N VAL A 106 -26.77 5.19 -18.42
CA VAL A 106 -26.89 6.63 -18.73
C VAL A 106 -26.99 6.86 -20.24
N TYR A 107 -26.20 6.15 -21.05
CA TYR A 107 -26.31 6.21 -22.51
C TYR A 107 -27.74 5.88 -23.00
N PHE A 108 -28.35 4.81 -22.50
CA PHE A 108 -29.71 4.44 -22.90
C PHE A 108 -30.77 5.42 -22.44
N ILE A 109 -30.58 6.07 -21.30
CA ILE A 109 -31.53 7.08 -20.76
C ILE A 109 -31.40 8.40 -21.51
N THR A 110 -30.18 8.91 -21.67
CA THR A 110 -29.94 10.25 -22.23
C THR A 110 -30.02 10.27 -23.76
N ARG A 111 -29.81 9.12 -24.41
CA ARG A 111 -29.71 8.98 -25.85
C ARG A 111 -28.65 9.87 -26.50
N ILE A 112 -27.71 10.41 -25.71
CA ILE A 112 -26.61 11.22 -26.23
C ILE A 112 -25.55 10.27 -26.78
N GLN A 113 -25.32 10.32 -28.08
CA GLN A 113 -24.38 9.44 -28.78
C GLN A 113 -22.98 10.04 -28.79
N MET A 114 -22.12 9.56 -27.92
CA MET A 114 -20.69 9.87 -27.95
C MET A 114 -19.93 8.83 -28.78
N PRO A 115 -18.74 9.15 -29.31
CA PRO A 115 -17.91 8.16 -30.01
C PRO A 115 -17.60 6.97 -29.11
N VAL A 116 -17.55 5.74 -29.67
CA VAL A 116 -17.23 4.51 -28.89
C VAL A 116 -15.88 4.64 -28.16
N SER A 117 -14.90 5.27 -28.80
CA SER A 117 -13.60 5.55 -28.20
C SER A 117 -13.69 6.39 -26.91
N PHE A 118 -14.67 7.30 -26.82
CA PHE A 118 -14.92 8.11 -25.61
C PHE A 118 -15.26 7.21 -24.40
N TYR A 119 -16.10 6.21 -24.58
CA TYR A 119 -16.47 5.29 -23.50
C TYR A 119 -15.31 4.38 -23.09
N ILE A 120 -14.63 3.78 -24.08
CA ILE A 120 -13.55 2.81 -23.82
C ILE A 120 -12.34 3.53 -23.24
N ILE A 121 -11.82 4.56 -23.91
CA ILE A 121 -10.62 5.28 -23.50
C ILE A 121 -10.88 6.04 -22.19
N GLY A 122 -12.03 6.74 -22.09
CA GLY A 122 -12.40 7.47 -20.87
C GLY A 122 -12.52 6.56 -19.66
N GLY A 123 -13.20 5.42 -19.81
CA GLY A 123 -13.35 4.42 -18.76
C GLY A 123 -12.02 3.79 -18.33
N LEU A 124 -11.15 3.42 -19.28
CA LEU A 124 -9.83 2.87 -18.97
C LEU A 124 -8.90 3.90 -18.33
N MET A 125 -8.92 5.14 -18.80
CA MET A 125 -8.11 6.22 -18.22
C MET A 125 -8.59 6.56 -16.80
N SER A 126 -9.90 6.64 -16.58
CA SER A 126 -10.45 6.93 -15.25
C SER A 126 -10.03 5.83 -14.25
N PHE A 127 -10.16 4.55 -14.62
CA PHE A 127 -9.69 3.42 -13.82
C PHE A 127 -8.18 3.47 -13.55
N GLY A 128 -7.38 3.69 -14.60
CA GLY A 128 -5.93 3.73 -14.49
C GLY A 128 -5.46 4.84 -13.56
N PHE A 129 -5.94 6.07 -13.74
CA PHE A 129 -5.51 7.21 -12.93
C PHE A 129 -6.03 7.15 -11.49
N THR A 130 -7.28 6.76 -11.27
CA THR A 130 -7.80 6.60 -9.91
C THR A 130 -7.05 5.52 -9.14
N THR A 131 -6.73 4.41 -9.79
CA THR A 131 -5.94 3.33 -9.20
C THR A 131 -4.48 3.77 -9.00
N MET A 132 -3.87 4.44 -9.98
CA MET A 132 -2.50 4.95 -9.91
C MET A 132 -2.30 5.90 -8.73
N VAL A 133 -3.20 6.85 -8.50
CA VAL A 133 -3.13 7.78 -7.37
C VAL A 133 -3.12 7.04 -6.04
N ARG A 134 -3.93 6.00 -5.90
CA ARG A 134 -3.99 5.18 -4.69
C ARG A 134 -2.68 4.43 -4.45
N PHE A 135 -2.15 3.79 -5.48
CA PHE A 135 -0.87 3.07 -5.37
C PHE A 135 0.32 4.02 -5.19
N MET A 136 0.30 5.21 -5.79
CA MET A 136 1.32 6.24 -5.59
C MET A 136 1.34 6.74 -4.15
N TYR A 137 0.17 6.99 -3.55
CA TYR A 137 0.08 7.36 -2.13
C TYR A 137 0.71 6.28 -1.23
N ARG A 138 0.47 5.00 -1.54
CA ARG A 138 1.10 3.87 -0.85
C ARG A 138 2.61 3.90 -1.03
N ALA A 139 3.10 4.01 -2.27
CA ALA A 139 4.53 4.04 -2.56
C ALA A 139 5.23 5.18 -1.80
N LEU A 140 4.67 6.40 -1.85
CA LEU A 140 5.21 7.55 -1.13
C LEU A 140 5.18 7.36 0.40
N SER A 141 4.15 6.73 0.95
CA SER A 141 4.06 6.40 2.37
C SER A 141 5.15 5.43 2.79
N VAL A 142 5.40 4.41 1.98
CA VAL A 142 6.48 3.43 2.19
C VAL A 142 7.84 4.12 2.09
N PHE A 143 8.10 4.93 1.07
CA PHE A 143 9.35 5.68 0.94
C PHE A 143 9.60 6.63 2.10
N LYS A 144 8.57 7.28 2.63
CA LYS A 144 8.69 8.15 3.80
C LYS A 144 9.07 7.38 5.06
N ASP A 145 8.57 6.16 5.22
CA ASP A 145 8.92 5.29 6.35
C ASP A 145 10.38 4.78 6.24
N TYR A 146 10.92 4.62 5.02
CA TYR A 146 12.34 4.31 4.78
C TYR A 146 13.29 5.50 4.99
N GLY A 147 12.80 6.72 4.95
CA GLY A 147 13.59 7.96 5.04
C GLY A 147 13.87 8.44 6.47
N VAL A 148 13.77 7.59 7.50
CA VAL A 148 14.26 7.92 8.84
C VAL A 148 15.77 8.04 8.74
N SER A 149 16.30 9.25 8.97
CA SER A 149 17.73 9.51 9.00
C SER A 149 18.41 8.59 10.04
N ASP A 150 19.53 7.99 9.67
CA ASP A 150 20.26 7.06 10.54
C ASP A 150 20.57 7.65 11.92
N ASP A 151 20.72 8.97 12.03
CA ASP A 151 20.94 9.70 13.29
C ASP A 151 19.75 9.63 14.28
N ALA A 152 18.55 9.27 13.82
CA ALA A 152 17.36 9.13 14.67
C ALA A 152 17.13 7.69 15.15
N ILE A 153 17.93 6.73 14.68
CA ILE A 153 17.79 5.31 15.01
C ILE A 153 18.49 5.04 16.34
N VAL A 154 17.70 4.65 17.33
CA VAL A 154 18.20 4.31 18.68
C VAL A 154 18.50 2.81 18.81
N GLU A 155 17.72 1.95 18.15
CA GLU A 155 17.91 0.50 18.16
C GLU A 155 18.22 -0.03 16.75
N ARG A 156 19.39 -0.64 16.59
CA ARG A 156 19.82 -1.34 15.37
C ARG A 156 19.55 -2.83 15.56
N VAL A 157 18.62 -3.37 14.79
CA VAL A 157 18.07 -4.71 15.04
C VAL A 157 18.55 -5.71 13.99
N MET A 158 18.92 -6.90 14.44
CA MET A 158 19.11 -8.10 13.63
C MET A 158 17.96 -9.08 13.93
N VAL A 159 17.37 -9.69 12.89
CA VAL A 159 16.36 -10.73 13.05
C VAL A 159 16.96 -12.08 12.69
N VAL A 160 16.80 -13.07 13.56
CA VAL A 160 17.21 -14.45 13.31
C VAL A 160 15.97 -15.27 12.96
N GLY A 161 15.95 -15.76 11.71
CA GLY A 161 14.86 -16.49 11.11
C GLY A 161 14.14 -15.70 10.01
N ALA A 162 14.22 -16.21 8.77
CA ALA A 162 13.60 -15.64 7.58
C ALA A 162 12.19 -16.21 7.27
N GLY A 163 11.63 -17.00 8.18
CA GLY A 163 10.31 -17.62 8.09
C GLY A 163 9.16 -16.63 8.27
N ALA A 164 7.95 -17.17 8.49
CA ALA A 164 6.73 -16.35 8.67
C ALA A 164 6.85 -15.37 9.84
N ALA A 165 7.33 -15.83 11.01
CA ALA A 165 7.51 -14.99 12.19
C ALA A 165 8.52 -13.86 11.96
N GLY A 166 9.66 -14.13 11.34
CA GLY A 166 10.66 -13.11 11.01
C GLY A 166 10.11 -12.05 10.05
N ARG A 167 9.36 -12.48 9.05
CA ARG A 167 8.70 -11.56 8.11
C ARG A 167 7.71 -10.62 8.80
N GLU A 168 6.94 -11.15 9.74
CA GLU A 168 5.92 -10.39 10.49
C GLU A 168 6.57 -9.31 11.36
N ILE A 169 7.68 -9.66 12.03
CA ILE A 169 8.48 -8.73 12.84
C ILE A 169 9.13 -7.63 11.98
N ILE A 170 9.77 -8.02 10.90
CA ILE A 170 10.36 -7.04 9.98
C ILE A 170 9.27 -6.05 9.53
N GLN A 171 8.09 -6.55 9.21
CA GLN A 171 6.95 -5.72 8.81
C GLN A 171 6.48 -4.80 9.95
N GLU A 172 6.43 -5.29 11.19
CA GLU A 172 6.08 -4.48 12.36
C GLU A 172 7.09 -3.34 12.58
N TYR A 173 8.39 -3.65 12.54
CA TYR A 173 9.46 -2.65 12.68
C TYR A 173 9.45 -1.63 11.55
N MET A 174 9.11 -2.03 10.34
CA MET A 174 9.00 -1.13 9.19
C MET A 174 7.79 -0.17 9.29
N HIS A 175 6.70 -0.61 9.93
CA HIS A 175 5.48 0.18 10.04
C HIS A 175 5.36 1.00 11.33
N SER A 176 6.20 0.72 12.31
CA SER A 176 6.18 1.39 13.60
C SER A 176 7.07 2.63 13.60
N THR A 177 6.50 3.77 13.24
CA THR A 177 7.18 5.08 13.33
C THR A 177 7.47 5.53 14.76
N SER A 178 6.87 4.86 15.76
CA SER A 178 7.11 5.14 17.18
C SER A 178 8.34 4.40 17.73
N LEU A 179 8.73 3.30 17.12
CA LEU A 179 9.96 2.59 17.44
C LEU A 179 11.10 3.28 16.70
N LYS A 180 11.96 3.98 17.41
CA LYS A 180 13.22 4.50 16.86
C LYS A 180 14.21 3.34 16.62
N ALA A 181 13.75 2.31 15.91
CA ALA A 181 14.44 1.06 15.69
C ALA A 181 14.33 0.63 14.22
N LYS A 182 15.40 0.07 13.66
CA LYS A 182 15.45 -0.38 12.26
C LYS A 182 16.10 -1.76 12.17
N VAL A 183 15.51 -2.65 11.38
CA VAL A 183 16.10 -3.94 11.05
C VAL A 183 17.13 -3.74 9.94
N PHE A 184 18.40 -4.10 10.21
CA PHE A 184 19.52 -3.93 9.29
C PHE A 184 19.83 -5.18 8.48
N CYS A 185 19.72 -6.34 9.11
CA CYS A 185 19.97 -7.63 8.45
C CYS A 185 19.12 -8.73 9.06
N VAL A 186 18.98 -9.81 8.29
CA VAL A 186 18.35 -11.07 8.70
C VAL A 186 19.39 -12.18 8.57
N VAL A 187 19.30 -13.17 9.45
CA VAL A 187 20.13 -14.38 9.45
C VAL A 187 19.20 -15.59 9.39
N ASP A 188 19.50 -16.56 8.53
CA ASP A 188 18.77 -17.81 8.42
C ASP A 188 19.68 -18.96 7.99
N ASP A 189 19.55 -20.12 8.61
CA ASP A 189 20.37 -21.29 8.28
C ASP A 189 19.97 -21.97 6.97
N ASP A 190 18.82 -21.64 6.42
CA ASP A 190 18.41 -22.16 5.12
C ASP A 190 19.14 -21.42 3.99
N ALA A 191 20.10 -22.11 3.37
CA ALA A 191 20.90 -21.58 2.27
C ALA A 191 20.08 -21.02 1.11
N ARG A 192 18.81 -21.45 0.98
CA ARG A 192 17.90 -20.93 -0.06
C ARG A 192 17.53 -19.46 0.15
N PHE A 193 17.63 -18.95 1.36
CA PHE A 193 17.31 -17.57 1.71
C PHE A 193 18.52 -16.65 1.71
N VAL A 194 19.72 -17.15 1.89
CA VAL A 194 20.96 -16.36 1.92
C VAL A 194 21.11 -15.54 0.63
N LYS A 195 21.54 -14.28 0.75
CA LYS A 195 21.65 -13.28 -0.33
C LYS A 195 20.30 -12.86 -0.96
N LYS A 196 19.17 -13.19 -0.33
CA LYS A 196 17.86 -12.69 -0.71
C LYS A 196 17.41 -11.54 0.20
N TYR A 197 16.26 -10.96 -0.11
CA TYR A 197 15.69 -9.86 0.66
C TYR A 197 14.31 -10.24 1.17
N ILE A 198 14.00 -9.83 2.40
CA ILE A 198 12.65 -9.88 2.97
C ILE A 198 12.21 -8.45 3.26
N ASN A 199 11.15 -8.00 2.61
CA ASN A 199 10.64 -6.63 2.76
C ASN A 199 11.76 -5.56 2.64
N GLY A 200 12.73 -5.77 1.74
CA GLY A 200 13.84 -4.83 1.54
C GLY A 200 15.02 -4.99 2.50
N VAL A 201 14.93 -5.89 3.51
CA VAL A 201 16.03 -6.21 4.43
C VAL A 201 16.82 -7.38 3.89
N PRO A 202 18.17 -7.31 3.79
CA PRO A 202 19.00 -8.39 3.26
C PRO A 202 19.11 -9.55 4.26
N ILE A 203 19.13 -10.77 3.72
CA ILE A 203 19.51 -11.99 4.46
C ILE A 203 20.97 -12.23 4.17
N GLU A 204 21.84 -11.93 5.14
CA GLU A 204 23.29 -11.84 4.90
C GLU A 204 24.08 -13.10 5.25
N GLY A 205 23.52 -13.99 6.05
CA GLY A 205 24.27 -15.17 6.47
C GLY A 205 23.44 -16.16 7.27
N THR A 206 24.19 -17.07 7.93
CA THR A 206 23.72 -18.12 8.81
C THR A 206 23.97 -17.76 10.27
N ARG A 207 23.60 -18.66 11.20
CA ARG A 207 23.85 -18.46 12.64
C ARG A 207 25.33 -18.21 12.99
N GLU A 208 26.25 -18.75 12.21
CA GLU A 208 27.68 -18.61 12.42
C GLU A 208 28.18 -17.18 12.16
N ASP A 209 27.50 -16.47 11.30
CA ASP A 209 27.84 -15.10 10.89
C ASP A 209 27.30 -14.03 11.87
N ILE A 210 26.51 -14.41 12.87
CA ILE A 210 25.87 -13.47 13.82
C ILE A 210 26.86 -12.52 14.47
N PRO A 211 28.01 -12.96 15.03
CA PRO A 211 28.93 -12.04 15.67
C PRO A 211 29.55 -11.02 14.72
N ASP A 212 29.94 -11.47 13.52
CA ASP A 212 30.57 -10.61 12.52
C ASP A 212 29.55 -9.59 11.96
N LEU A 213 28.31 -10.02 11.71
CA LEU A 213 27.23 -9.15 11.25
C LEU A 213 26.79 -8.15 12.34
N ALA A 214 26.83 -8.58 13.63
CA ALA A 214 26.54 -7.70 14.74
C ALA A 214 27.55 -6.54 14.80
N ASN A 215 28.80 -6.81 14.60
CA ASN A 215 29.86 -5.81 14.54
C ASN A 215 29.78 -4.96 13.28
N LYS A 216 29.57 -5.58 12.11
CA LYS A 216 29.46 -4.89 10.81
C LYS A 216 28.38 -3.83 10.77
N TYR A 217 27.21 -4.13 11.35
CA TYR A 217 26.03 -3.26 11.34
C TYR A 217 25.81 -2.50 12.63
N ASP A 218 26.72 -2.60 13.60
CA ASP A 218 26.62 -2.00 14.93
C ASP A 218 25.26 -2.36 15.59
N ILE A 219 24.94 -3.66 15.58
CA ILE A 219 23.69 -4.18 16.12
C ILE A 219 23.70 -4.12 17.64
N ASN A 220 22.64 -3.58 18.21
CA ASN A 220 22.45 -3.55 19.65
C ASN A 220 21.29 -4.44 20.15
N LYS A 221 20.49 -4.98 19.21
CA LYS A 221 19.36 -5.85 19.54
C LYS A 221 19.23 -7.00 18.53
N ILE A 222 19.13 -8.22 19.03
CA ILE A 222 18.86 -9.43 18.23
C ILE A 222 17.48 -9.97 18.60
N ILE A 223 16.65 -10.27 17.60
CA ILE A 223 15.32 -10.84 17.78
C ILE A 223 15.30 -12.26 17.21
N LEU A 224 15.07 -13.26 18.07
CA LEU A 224 14.87 -14.64 17.64
C LEU A 224 13.43 -14.86 17.17
N ALA A 225 13.28 -15.01 15.85
CA ALA A 225 12.00 -15.22 15.16
C ALA A 225 11.87 -16.66 14.62
N ILE A 226 12.22 -17.65 15.43
CA ILE A 226 12.26 -19.08 15.07
C ILE A 226 11.39 -19.93 16.01
N PRO A 227 10.09 -19.61 16.21
CA PRO A 227 9.24 -20.31 17.18
C PRO A 227 9.05 -21.79 16.84
N SER A 228 9.12 -22.16 15.56
CA SER A 228 8.95 -23.55 15.09
C SER A 228 10.23 -24.38 15.17
N ALA A 229 11.37 -23.78 15.49
CA ALA A 229 12.63 -24.50 15.56
C ALA A 229 12.68 -25.39 16.83
N PRO A 230 13.32 -26.57 16.77
CA PRO A 230 13.53 -27.41 17.95
C PRO A 230 14.25 -26.62 19.06
N LYS A 231 13.91 -26.90 20.33
CA LYS A 231 14.51 -26.21 21.50
C LYS A 231 16.05 -26.29 21.52
N ARG A 232 16.60 -27.38 21.02
CA ARG A 232 18.05 -27.55 20.88
C ARG A 232 18.64 -26.48 19.96
N VAL A 233 18.02 -26.27 18.76
CA VAL A 233 18.47 -25.27 17.79
C VAL A 233 18.35 -23.86 18.35
N GLN A 234 17.21 -23.57 19.03
CA GLN A 234 17.03 -22.29 19.70
C GLN A 234 18.13 -22.01 20.75
N LYS A 235 18.52 -23.04 21.51
CA LYS A 235 19.58 -22.92 22.51
C LYS A 235 20.96 -22.68 21.88
N GLU A 236 21.30 -23.43 20.83
CA GLU A 236 22.52 -23.24 20.05
C GLU A 236 22.65 -21.80 19.52
N ILE A 237 21.59 -21.28 18.95
CA ILE A 237 21.55 -19.89 18.43
C ILE A 237 21.65 -18.86 19.58
N LEU A 238 20.98 -19.10 20.70
CA LEU A 238 21.10 -18.25 21.89
C LEU A 238 22.52 -18.20 22.43
N GLU A 239 23.25 -19.33 22.42
CA GLU A 239 24.67 -19.41 22.81
C GLU A 239 25.53 -18.55 21.89
N VAL A 240 25.31 -18.59 20.58
CA VAL A 240 26.00 -17.71 19.62
C VAL A 240 25.63 -16.24 19.86
N CYS A 241 24.37 -15.92 20.05
CA CYS A 241 23.93 -14.54 20.34
C CYS A 241 24.55 -14.03 21.66
N SER A 242 24.72 -14.88 22.68
CA SER A 242 25.31 -14.50 23.97
C SER A 242 26.79 -14.15 23.88
N SER A 243 27.50 -14.54 22.81
CA SER A 243 28.88 -14.11 22.55
C SER A 243 28.95 -12.65 22.07
N THR A 244 27.82 -12.05 21.70
CA THR A 244 27.72 -10.64 21.30
C THR A 244 27.31 -9.77 22.48
N SER A 245 27.58 -8.47 22.42
CA SER A 245 27.10 -7.48 23.41
C SER A 245 25.67 -7.08 23.21
N CYS A 246 24.93 -7.72 22.28
CA CYS A 246 23.57 -7.35 21.88
C CYS A 246 22.53 -7.80 22.92
N ARG A 247 21.46 -7.01 23.06
CA ARG A 247 20.28 -7.45 23.80
C ARG A 247 19.49 -8.48 22.99
N VAL A 248 19.30 -9.68 23.52
CA VAL A 248 18.57 -10.76 22.84
C VAL A 248 17.12 -10.80 23.32
N GLN A 249 16.19 -10.80 22.37
CA GLN A 249 14.74 -10.93 22.62
C GLN A 249 14.20 -12.14 21.85
N THR A 250 13.53 -13.06 22.55
CA THR A 250 12.86 -14.21 21.93
C THR A 250 11.36 -13.93 21.81
N ILE A 251 10.76 -14.32 20.67
CA ILE A 251 9.31 -14.19 20.47
C ILE A 251 8.66 -15.49 20.93
N LEU A 252 7.78 -15.36 21.92
CA LEU A 252 6.86 -16.41 22.30
C LEU A 252 5.59 -16.25 21.45
N VAL A 253 5.46 -17.04 20.39
CA VAL A 253 4.19 -17.17 19.68
C VAL A 253 3.31 -18.09 20.52
N TYR A 254 2.28 -17.55 21.13
CA TYR A 254 1.19 -18.38 21.67
C TYR A 254 0.42 -18.94 20.46
N ILE A 255 0.69 -20.20 20.12
CA ILE A 255 -0.12 -20.94 19.18
C ILE A 255 -1.39 -21.31 19.97
N ASN A 256 -2.46 -20.54 19.79
CA ASN A 256 -3.80 -20.97 20.20
C ASN A 256 -4.22 -22.06 19.20
N TYR A 257 -4.27 -23.31 19.66
CA TYR A 257 -4.94 -24.42 19.00
C TYR A 257 -6.45 -24.26 19.16
#